data_09781b0244b40e4a6693a0951d4ddd52
#
_entry.id   09781b0244b40e4a6693a0951d4ddd52
#
_cell.length_a   1.000
_cell.length_b   1.000
_cell.length_c   1.000
_cell.angle_alpha   90.00
_cell.angle_beta   90.00
_cell.angle_gamma   90.00
#
_symmetry.space_group_name_H-M   'P 1'
#
loop_
_entity.id
_entity.type
_entity.pdbx_description
1 polymer ?
#
loop_
_entity_poly.entity_id
_entity_poly.type
_entity_poly.pdbx_seq_one_letter_code
_entity_poly.pdbx_strand_id
1 'polypeptide(L)'
;GILSGYTGYNHHQQKEYHQALYKSTYNKYVQNTKLNITTHEIRFAYREKQAHMESRITLRNSTASPCPEIILYLNPSLKVTSIQEHDKPISFTRDAQVIMIPYPVSPEDSITLDIYYRGTIDESICYLNIPEKQKEFDIDNRHYLSCRFGHRYAFLEKNYTLLTPECLWYPVSSPPINPSCPYNTQCDYTRYTLTVDHPTQLTAISQGSDQKTKSGTRFENEHPQRNISLCIGNYEKRAIKVDNVNYELYMSQNNFEILTPIEQKLNSLPAEIRDIKEIIEYERK
;
A
#
# COMPACT_ATOMS: atom_id res chain seq x y z
N GLY A 1 0.30 -32.78 18.67
CA GLY A 1 0.44 -31.61 19.60
C GLY A 1 1.84 -31.00 19.62
N ILE A 2 2.92 -31.81 19.68
CA ILE A 2 4.30 -31.30 19.86
C ILE A 2 4.87 -30.65 18.58
N LEU A 3 4.60 -31.20 17.41
CA LEU A 3 5.05 -30.66 16.12
C LEU A 3 4.40 -29.31 15.77
N SER A 4 3.15 -29.10 16.13
CA SER A 4 2.44 -27.84 15.87
C SER A 4 2.93 -26.71 16.79
N GLY A 5 3.34 -27.02 18.01
CA GLY A 5 3.94 -26.04 18.92
C GLY A 5 5.34 -25.59 18.48
N TYR A 6 6.15 -26.51 17.95
CA TYR A 6 7.50 -26.20 17.48
C TYR A 6 7.51 -25.34 16.21
N THR A 7 6.59 -25.60 15.28
CA THR A 7 6.43 -24.76 14.07
C THR A 7 5.92 -23.37 14.40
N GLY A 8 4.97 -23.24 15.35
CA GLY A 8 4.47 -21.94 15.82
C GLY A 8 5.55 -21.10 16.50
N TYR A 9 6.36 -21.71 17.35
CA TYR A 9 7.46 -21.02 18.06
C TYR A 9 8.54 -20.52 17.10
N ASN A 10 8.94 -21.34 16.12
CA ASN A 10 9.93 -20.91 15.12
C ASN A 10 9.40 -19.78 14.24
N HIS A 11 8.12 -19.81 13.86
CA HIS A 11 7.51 -18.75 13.07
C HIS A 11 7.44 -17.42 13.84
N HIS A 12 7.15 -17.46 15.13
CA HIS A 12 7.13 -16.29 15.99
C HIS A 12 8.53 -15.67 16.15
N GLN A 13 9.55 -16.47 16.44
CA GLN A 13 10.93 -15.98 16.53
C GLN A 13 11.44 -15.37 15.22
N GLN A 14 11.11 -15.97 14.08
CA GLN A 14 11.47 -15.38 12.77
C GLN A 14 10.80 -14.03 12.54
N LYS A 15 9.54 -13.89 12.91
CA LYS A 15 8.80 -12.62 12.79
C LYS A 15 9.42 -11.52 13.65
N GLU A 16 9.75 -11.81 14.89
CA GLU A 16 10.41 -10.85 15.81
C GLU A 16 11.79 -10.44 15.27
N TYR A 17 12.57 -11.38 14.77
CA TYR A 17 13.87 -11.10 14.15
C TYR A 17 13.72 -10.16 12.96
N HIS A 18 12.79 -10.43 12.06
CA HIS A 18 12.55 -9.58 10.88
C HIS A 18 12.09 -8.17 11.30
N GLN A 19 11.20 -8.05 12.29
CA GLN A 19 10.76 -6.74 12.78
C GLN A 19 11.91 -5.93 13.38
N ALA A 20 12.79 -6.57 14.16
CA ALA A 20 13.97 -5.90 14.72
C ALA A 20 14.93 -5.43 13.63
N LEU A 21 15.17 -6.28 12.61
CA LEU A 21 15.97 -5.94 11.45
C LEU A 21 15.39 -4.73 10.70
N TYR A 22 14.09 -4.73 10.41
CA TYR A 22 13.46 -3.65 9.65
C TYR A 22 13.45 -2.33 10.42
N LYS A 23 13.26 -2.36 11.74
CA LYS A 23 13.38 -1.17 12.60
C LYS A 23 14.80 -0.60 12.58
N SER A 24 15.81 -1.45 12.73
CA SER A 24 17.21 -1.01 12.70
C SER A 24 17.60 -0.43 11.34
N THR A 25 17.18 -1.06 10.27
CA THR A 25 17.40 -0.57 8.91
C THR A 25 16.70 0.76 8.66
N TYR A 26 15.44 0.91 9.09
CA TYR A 26 14.75 2.20 9.01
C TYR A 26 15.54 3.31 9.72
N ASN A 27 15.95 3.09 10.96
CA ASN A 27 16.69 4.08 11.74
C ASN A 27 18.04 4.46 11.13
N LYS A 28 18.68 3.53 10.42
CA LYS A 28 19.95 3.75 9.71
C LYS A 28 19.80 4.74 8.55
N TYR A 29 18.69 4.74 7.83
CA TYR A 29 18.52 5.48 6.59
C TYR A 29 17.52 6.65 6.65
N VAL A 30 16.70 6.75 7.69
CA VAL A 30 15.60 7.74 7.78
C VAL A 30 16.05 9.20 7.60
N GLN A 31 17.30 9.52 7.95
CA GLN A 31 17.84 10.86 7.83
C GLN A 31 18.33 11.22 6.41
N ASN A 32 18.39 10.23 5.52
CA ASN A 32 18.97 10.39 4.18
C ASN A 32 17.92 10.72 3.11
N THR A 33 16.65 10.65 3.42
CA THR A 33 15.56 10.90 2.46
C THR A 33 15.38 12.39 2.21
N LYS A 34 15.77 12.86 1.02
CA LYS A 34 15.65 14.27 0.59
C LYS A 34 14.91 14.43 -0.74
N LEU A 35 14.58 13.32 -1.41
CA LEU A 35 13.90 13.34 -2.71
C LEU A 35 12.43 13.01 -2.53
N ASN A 36 11.57 13.73 -3.25
CA ASN A 36 10.13 13.52 -3.23
C ASN A 36 9.67 12.87 -4.53
N ILE A 37 8.79 11.86 -4.44
CA ILE A 37 8.16 11.27 -5.62
C ILE A 37 6.99 12.16 -6.05
N THR A 38 7.07 12.75 -7.23
CA THR A 38 6.05 13.63 -7.79
C THR A 38 5.03 12.88 -8.64
N THR A 39 5.49 11.88 -9.41
CA THR A 39 4.65 11.01 -10.22
C THR A 39 5.06 9.55 -10.04
N HIS A 40 4.08 8.65 -10.07
CA HIS A 40 4.31 7.22 -9.94
C HIS A 40 3.32 6.45 -10.82
N GLU A 41 3.81 5.86 -11.88
CA GLU A 41 3.07 4.92 -12.71
C GLU A 41 3.40 3.50 -12.26
N ILE A 42 2.39 2.74 -11.86
CA ILE A 42 2.55 1.36 -11.37
C ILE A 42 1.81 0.41 -12.30
N ARG A 43 2.47 -0.67 -12.68
CA ARG A 43 1.84 -1.84 -13.30
C ARG A 43 1.90 -3.01 -12.37
N PHE A 44 0.78 -3.68 -12.18
CA PHE A 44 0.65 -4.84 -11.32
C PHE A 44 0.07 -6.03 -12.08
N ALA A 45 0.68 -7.19 -11.94
CA ALA A 45 0.14 -8.48 -12.40
C ALA A 45 0.44 -9.56 -11.36
N TYR A 46 -0.52 -10.47 -11.12
CA TYR A 46 -0.29 -11.66 -10.33
C TYR A 46 -0.02 -12.85 -11.25
N ARG A 47 1.20 -13.39 -11.20
CA ARG A 47 1.63 -14.52 -12.02
C ARG A 47 2.51 -15.46 -11.19
N GLU A 48 2.43 -16.76 -11.44
CA GLU A 48 3.32 -17.77 -10.81
C GLU A 48 3.35 -17.67 -9.26
N LYS A 49 2.20 -17.37 -8.64
CA LYS A 49 2.05 -17.17 -7.20
C LYS A 49 2.84 -15.98 -6.63
N GLN A 50 3.19 -15.02 -7.47
CA GLN A 50 3.93 -13.82 -7.11
C GLN A 50 3.30 -12.59 -7.74
N ALA A 51 3.54 -11.42 -7.12
CA ALA A 51 3.35 -10.15 -7.78
C ALA A 51 4.50 -9.89 -8.76
N HIS A 52 4.18 -9.46 -9.97
CA HIS A 52 5.10 -8.92 -10.95
C HIS A 52 4.75 -7.46 -11.16
N MET A 53 5.70 -6.59 -10.91
CA MET A 53 5.44 -5.16 -10.87
C MET A 53 6.52 -4.37 -11.59
N GLU A 54 6.06 -3.25 -12.14
CA GLU A 54 6.88 -2.23 -12.77
C GLU A 54 6.44 -0.88 -12.20
N SER A 55 7.39 -0.08 -11.79
CA SER A 55 7.18 1.28 -11.28
C SER A 55 8.01 2.26 -12.09
N ARG A 56 7.35 3.23 -12.72
CA ARG A 56 8.01 4.41 -13.29
C ARG A 56 7.79 5.57 -12.34
N ILE A 57 8.87 6.04 -11.71
CA ILE A 57 8.81 7.09 -10.70
C ILE A 57 9.60 8.32 -11.14
N THR A 58 9.06 9.51 -10.90
CA THR A 58 9.80 10.77 -11.04
C THR A 58 10.10 11.31 -9.65
N LEU A 59 11.38 11.40 -9.35
CA LEU A 59 11.92 11.91 -8.09
C LEU A 59 12.42 13.34 -8.31
N ARG A 60 12.10 14.25 -7.39
CA ARG A 60 12.54 15.63 -7.40
C ARG A 60 13.35 15.95 -6.16
N ASN A 61 14.49 16.63 -6.35
CA ASN A 61 15.23 17.24 -5.27
C ASN A 61 14.73 18.68 -5.05
N SER A 62 13.85 18.87 -4.08
CA SER A 62 13.30 20.19 -3.72
C SER A 62 14.18 20.93 -2.69
N THR A 63 15.41 20.50 -2.49
CA THR A 63 16.36 21.13 -1.55
C THR A 63 17.40 21.98 -2.26
N ALA A 64 18.02 22.91 -1.54
CA ALA A 64 19.12 23.73 -2.05
C ALA A 64 20.47 22.99 -2.14
N SER A 65 20.53 21.72 -1.72
CA SER A 65 21.76 20.93 -1.69
C SER A 65 21.67 19.72 -2.62
N PRO A 66 22.75 19.28 -3.24
CA PRO A 66 22.77 18.04 -4.00
C PRO A 66 22.43 16.85 -3.12
N CYS A 67 21.65 15.91 -3.64
CA CYS A 67 21.41 14.62 -3.03
C CYS A 67 22.39 13.59 -3.66
N PRO A 68 23.35 13.03 -2.91
CA PRO A 68 24.39 12.21 -3.49
C PRO A 68 23.93 10.81 -3.90
N GLU A 69 22.83 10.36 -3.31
CA GLU A 69 22.25 9.03 -3.55
C GLU A 69 20.74 9.08 -3.43
N ILE A 70 20.06 8.14 -4.08
CA ILE A 70 18.60 7.98 -3.99
C ILE A 70 18.32 6.84 -3.03
N ILE A 71 17.49 7.10 -2.02
CA ILE A 71 16.99 6.11 -1.06
C ILE A 71 15.51 5.86 -1.30
N LEU A 72 15.15 4.60 -1.51
CA LEU A 72 13.77 4.16 -1.66
C LEU A 72 13.48 3.00 -0.70
N TYR A 73 12.23 2.88 -0.31
CA TYR A 73 11.73 1.79 0.53
C TYR A 73 10.78 0.91 -0.27
N LEU A 74 10.94 -0.40 -0.14
CA LEU A 74 10.13 -1.43 -0.81
C LEU A 74 10.06 -2.66 0.08
N ASN A 75 8.96 -3.41 0.04
CA ASN A 75 8.82 -4.65 0.81
C ASN A 75 10.06 -5.56 0.63
N PRO A 76 10.65 -6.06 1.72
CA PRO A 76 11.89 -6.83 1.65
C PRO A 76 11.77 -8.13 0.85
N SER A 77 10.57 -8.72 0.75
CA SER A 77 10.31 -9.94 -0.06
C SER A 77 10.08 -9.66 -1.55
N LEU A 78 9.98 -8.39 -1.94
CA LEU A 78 9.92 -8.00 -3.36
C LEU A 78 11.34 -7.81 -3.90
N LYS A 79 11.78 -8.75 -4.72
CA LYS A 79 13.11 -8.73 -5.34
C LYS A 79 13.12 -7.74 -6.51
N VAL A 80 13.94 -6.70 -6.40
CA VAL A 80 14.24 -5.80 -7.53
C VAL A 80 15.11 -6.56 -8.54
N THR A 81 14.66 -6.59 -9.78
CA THR A 81 15.36 -7.27 -10.87
C THR A 81 16.15 -6.32 -11.75
N SER A 82 15.68 -5.08 -11.89
CA SER A 82 16.36 -4.04 -12.67
C SER A 82 15.89 -2.66 -12.23
N ILE A 83 16.80 -1.69 -12.29
CA ILE A 83 16.51 -0.25 -12.23
C ILE A 83 17.15 0.38 -13.46
N GLN A 84 16.40 1.24 -14.16
CA GLN A 84 16.84 1.87 -15.38
C GLN A 84 16.52 3.37 -15.38
N GLU A 85 17.34 4.15 -16.04
CA GLU A 85 17.09 5.52 -16.44
C GLU A 85 17.23 5.62 -17.97
N HIS A 86 16.17 6.06 -18.66
CA HIS A 86 16.16 6.12 -20.13
C HIS A 86 16.66 4.81 -20.78
N ASP A 87 16.10 3.67 -20.35
CA ASP A 87 16.47 2.32 -20.78
C ASP A 87 17.92 1.89 -20.47
N LYS A 88 18.67 2.69 -19.72
CA LYS A 88 20.03 2.36 -19.29
C LYS A 88 19.99 1.79 -17.87
N PRO A 89 20.56 0.60 -17.64
CA PRO A 89 20.59 0.01 -16.31
C PRO A 89 21.44 0.84 -15.35
N ILE A 90 20.93 1.01 -14.14
CA ILE A 90 21.64 1.68 -13.03
C ILE A 90 21.94 0.64 -11.95
N SER A 91 23.15 0.69 -11.40
CA SER A 91 23.51 -0.14 -10.26
C SER A 91 22.79 0.32 -8.99
N PHE A 92 22.44 -0.64 -8.16
CA PHE A 92 21.84 -0.39 -6.85
C PHE A 92 22.28 -1.43 -5.84
N THR A 93 22.16 -1.12 -4.57
CA THR A 93 22.33 -2.07 -3.47
C THR A 93 21.02 -2.14 -2.66
N ARG A 94 20.89 -3.20 -1.88
CA ARG A 94 19.71 -3.42 -1.05
C ARG A 94 20.09 -3.81 0.37
N ASP A 95 19.47 -3.12 1.35
CA ASP A 95 19.57 -3.44 2.77
C ASP A 95 18.13 -3.61 3.29
N ALA A 96 17.68 -4.86 3.43
CA ALA A 96 16.30 -5.23 3.77
C ALA A 96 15.25 -4.48 2.91
N GLN A 97 14.44 -3.58 3.52
CA GLN A 97 13.44 -2.77 2.82
C GLN A 97 14.03 -1.57 2.06
N VAL A 98 15.30 -1.25 2.22
CA VAL A 98 15.93 -0.06 1.63
C VAL A 98 16.64 -0.40 0.33
N ILE A 99 16.39 0.38 -0.70
CA ILE A 99 17.10 0.38 -1.99
C ILE A 99 17.95 1.63 -2.03
N MET A 100 19.26 1.46 -2.25
CA MET A 100 20.23 2.55 -2.37
C MET A 100 20.74 2.59 -3.82
N ILE A 101 20.58 3.74 -4.46
CA ILE A 101 21.00 3.98 -5.84
C ILE A 101 22.04 5.10 -5.78
N PRO A 102 23.33 4.80 -6.11
CA PRO A 102 24.42 5.78 -6.08
C PRO A 102 24.34 6.71 -7.30
N TYR A 103 23.29 7.52 -7.33
CA TYR A 103 23.03 8.47 -8.42
C TYR A 103 22.77 9.86 -7.81
N PRO A 104 23.65 10.84 -8.11
CA PRO A 104 23.49 12.18 -7.58
C PRO A 104 22.39 12.96 -8.31
N VAL A 105 21.54 13.65 -7.55
CA VAL A 105 20.49 14.52 -8.08
C VAL A 105 20.78 15.96 -7.63
N SER A 106 20.96 16.86 -8.60
CA SER A 106 21.25 18.26 -8.34
C SER A 106 20.07 18.97 -7.65
N PRO A 107 20.30 20.12 -6.98
CA PRO A 107 19.23 20.95 -6.44
C PRO A 107 18.22 21.33 -7.53
N GLU A 108 16.93 21.29 -7.17
CA GLU A 108 15.80 21.62 -8.05
C GLU A 108 15.67 20.74 -9.31
N ASP A 109 16.48 19.69 -9.43
CA ASP A 109 16.47 18.76 -10.56
C ASP A 109 15.57 17.54 -10.27
N SER A 110 15.26 16.80 -11.32
CA SER A 110 14.42 15.60 -11.28
C SER A 110 15.03 14.47 -12.07
N ILE A 111 14.78 13.24 -11.61
CA ILE A 111 15.15 12.02 -12.31
C ILE A 111 13.94 11.11 -12.44
N THR A 112 13.81 10.42 -13.58
CA THR A 112 12.79 9.37 -13.78
C THR A 112 13.46 8.01 -13.85
N LEU A 113 12.97 7.08 -13.03
CA LEU A 113 13.47 5.72 -12.93
C LEU A 113 12.39 4.71 -13.26
N ASP A 114 12.74 3.70 -14.04
CA ASP A 114 11.95 2.49 -14.25
C ASP A 114 12.49 1.38 -13.35
N ILE A 115 11.66 0.84 -12.45
CA ILE A 115 12.02 -0.17 -11.46
C ILE A 115 11.18 -1.42 -11.70
N TYR A 116 11.83 -2.54 -11.96
CA TYR A 116 11.20 -3.83 -12.17
C TYR A 116 11.43 -4.72 -10.95
N TYR A 117 10.36 -5.28 -10.40
CA TYR A 117 10.44 -6.10 -9.20
C TYR A 117 9.33 -7.15 -9.12
N ARG A 118 9.59 -8.22 -8.39
CA ARG A 118 8.64 -9.33 -8.22
C ARG A 118 8.85 -10.05 -6.90
N GLY A 119 7.81 -10.74 -6.44
CA GLY A 119 7.90 -11.57 -5.24
C GLY A 119 6.57 -11.66 -4.50
N THR A 120 6.67 -11.98 -3.23
CA THR A 120 5.59 -12.03 -2.27
C THR A 120 5.68 -10.85 -1.32
N ILE A 121 4.77 -10.75 -0.36
CA ILE A 121 4.77 -9.70 0.65
C ILE A 121 5.15 -10.30 2.00
N ASP A 122 6.20 -9.76 2.63
CA ASP A 122 6.47 -9.98 4.05
C ASP A 122 5.66 -8.98 4.88
N GLU A 123 4.61 -9.49 5.55
CA GLU A 123 3.76 -8.67 6.40
C GLU A 123 4.45 -8.20 7.69
N SER A 124 5.59 -8.75 8.06
CA SER A 124 6.31 -8.34 9.27
C SER A 124 6.67 -6.86 9.25
N ILE A 125 6.84 -6.27 8.05
CA ILE A 125 7.08 -4.84 7.85
C ILE A 125 5.90 -3.96 8.31
N CYS A 126 4.67 -4.48 8.28
CA CYS A 126 3.46 -3.72 8.57
C CYS A 126 3.23 -3.46 10.06
N TYR A 127 3.94 -4.15 10.94
CA TYR A 127 3.70 -4.13 12.39
C TYR A 127 4.82 -3.46 13.19
N LEU A 128 5.68 -2.70 12.53
CA LEU A 128 6.89 -2.13 13.16
C LEU A 128 6.59 -1.12 14.27
N ASN A 129 5.45 -0.45 14.20
CA ASN A 129 5.03 0.57 15.15
C ASN A 129 4.09 0.04 16.25
N ILE A 130 3.69 -1.23 16.20
CA ILE A 130 2.74 -1.81 17.16
C ILE A 130 3.53 -2.53 18.27
N PRO A 131 3.47 -2.08 19.52
CA PRO A 131 4.07 -2.78 20.65
C PRO A 131 3.45 -4.17 20.85
N GLU A 132 4.26 -5.16 21.26
CA GLU A 132 3.82 -6.54 21.43
C GLU A 132 2.61 -6.66 22.39
N LYS A 133 2.63 -5.89 23.49
CA LYS A 133 1.52 -5.83 24.47
C LYS A 133 0.20 -5.34 23.85
N GLN A 134 0.23 -4.49 22.82
CA GLN A 134 -0.97 -4.02 22.14
C GLN A 134 -1.54 -5.05 21.17
N LYS A 135 -0.71 -5.93 20.65
CA LYS A 135 -1.17 -7.03 19.78
C LYS A 135 -2.00 -8.06 20.55
N GLU A 136 -1.67 -8.30 21.83
CA GLU A 136 -2.43 -9.20 22.72
C GLU A 136 -3.75 -8.56 23.17
N PHE A 137 -3.77 -7.25 23.42
CA PHE A 137 -4.93 -6.53 23.94
C PHE A 137 -6.11 -6.49 22.94
N ASP A 138 -5.83 -6.45 21.66
CA ASP A 138 -6.86 -6.44 20.62
C ASP A 138 -7.60 -7.78 20.45
N ILE A 139 -7.05 -8.87 20.96
CA ILE A 139 -7.68 -10.20 20.90
C ILE A 139 -8.83 -10.33 21.90
N ASP A 140 -8.76 -9.65 23.04
CA ASP A 140 -9.72 -9.81 24.14
C ASP A 140 -10.82 -8.73 24.21
N ASN A 141 -10.69 -7.58 23.53
CA ASN A 141 -11.70 -6.52 23.55
C ASN A 141 -12.85 -6.79 22.56
N ARG A 142 -13.77 -7.70 22.94
CA ARG A 142 -14.96 -8.10 22.18
C ARG A 142 -16.07 -7.04 22.19
N HIS A 143 -15.86 -5.81 22.63
CA HIS A 143 -16.96 -4.91 22.96
C HIS A 143 -17.19 -3.72 22.04
N TYR A 144 -16.45 -3.54 20.98
CA TYR A 144 -16.81 -2.55 19.96
C TYR A 144 -16.66 -3.11 18.57
N LEU A 145 -17.48 -2.62 17.66
CA LEU A 145 -17.45 -2.76 16.19
C LEU A 145 -16.13 -2.24 15.58
N SER A 146 -15.01 -2.44 16.25
CA SER A 146 -13.73 -2.53 15.56
C SER A 146 -13.92 -3.72 14.62
N CYS A 147 -14.19 -3.44 13.35
CA CYS A 147 -14.09 -4.42 12.32
C CYS A 147 -12.73 -5.09 12.50
N ARG A 148 -12.71 -6.21 13.19
CA ARG A 148 -11.59 -7.13 13.26
C ARG A 148 -11.46 -7.77 11.88
N PHE A 149 -11.18 -6.99 10.89
CA PHE A 149 -10.44 -7.45 9.75
C PHE A 149 -9.13 -7.92 10.38
N GLY A 150 -9.04 -9.21 10.63
CA GLY A 150 -7.91 -9.77 11.36
C GLY A 150 -6.65 -9.12 10.82
N HIS A 151 -5.88 -8.46 11.65
CA HIS A 151 -4.80 -7.48 11.44
C HIS A 151 -3.85 -7.80 10.27
N ARG A 152 -4.38 -8.08 9.09
CA ARG A 152 -3.63 -8.35 7.88
C ARG A 152 -3.70 -7.15 6.97
N TYR A 153 -2.53 -6.66 6.58
CA TYR A 153 -2.32 -5.53 5.67
C TYR A 153 -2.07 -5.97 4.23
N ALA A 154 -1.84 -7.27 4.03
CA ALA A 154 -1.61 -7.81 2.72
C ALA A 154 -2.17 -9.23 2.55
N PHE A 155 -2.79 -9.46 1.41
CA PHE A 155 -3.09 -10.78 0.84
C PHE A 155 -2.62 -10.77 -0.61
N LEU A 156 -1.97 -11.83 -1.02
CA LEU A 156 -1.50 -11.98 -2.39
C LEU A 156 -1.80 -13.40 -2.88
N GLU A 157 -2.98 -13.58 -3.44
CA GLU A 157 -3.48 -14.85 -3.95
C GLU A 157 -4.12 -14.68 -5.32
N LYS A 158 -4.32 -15.78 -6.04
CA LYS A 158 -4.85 -15.77 -7.41
C LYS A 158 -6.20 -15.07 -7.56
N ASN A 159 -7.10 -15.27 -6.60
CA ASN A 159 -8.49 -14.80 -6.67
C ASN A 159 -8.78 -13.68 -5.65
N TYR A 160 -7.81 -13.35 -4.83
CA TYR A 160 -7.93 -12.30 -3.83
C TYR A 160 -6.58 -11.63 -3.56
N THR A 161 -6.54 -10.33 -3.73
CA THR A 161 -5.38 -9.50 -3.41
C THR A 161 -5.82 -8.32 -2.58
N LEU A 162 -5.10 -8.04 -1.50
CA LEU A 162 -5.19 -6.81 -0.72
C LEU A 162 -3.76 -6.32 -0.48
N LEU A 163 -3.45 -5.14 -0.94
CA LEU A 163 -2.15 -4.50 -0.75
C LEU A 163 -2.40 -3.09 -0.22
N THR A 164 -2.07 -2.87 1.06
CA THR A 164 -2.14 -1.54 1.69
C THR A 164 -0.77 -0.87 1.66
N PRO A 165 -0.68 0.47 1.80
CA PRO A 165 0.60 1.19 1.79
C PRO A 165 1.59 0.68 2.83
N GLU A 166 1.11 0.24 3.98
CA GLU A 166 1.92 -0.25 5.09
C GLU A 166 2.78 -1.46 4.71
N CYS A 167 2.34 -2.24 3.73
CA CYS A 167 3.12 -3.40 3.28
C CYS A 167 4.23 -3.04 2.28
N LEU A 168 4.40 -1.75 1.92
CA LEU A 168 5.44 -1.28 1.00
C LEU A 168 5.43 -2.04 -0.35
N TRP A 169 4.26 -2.21 -0.94
CA TRP A 169 4.13 -3.00 -2.17
C TRP A 169 4.61 -2.28 -3.45
N TYR A 170 4.89 -0.99 -3.36
CA TYR A 170 5.56 -0.19 -4.38
C TYR A 170 6.66 0.68 -3.76
N PRO A 171 7.67 1.12 -4.55
CA PRO A 171 8.74 1.97 -4.03
C PRO A 171 8.22 3.32 -3.53
N VAL A 172 8.67 3.74 -2.36
CA VAL A 172 8.35 5.04 -1.77
C VAL A 172 9.64 5.71 -1.28
N SER A 173 9.67 7.04 -1.23
CA SER A 173 10.79 7.83 -0.70
C SER A 173 10.79 7.83 0.83
N SER A 174 9.59 7.74 1.44
CA SER A 174 9.39 7.64 2.89
C SER A 174 8.36 6.56 3.19
N PRO A 175 8.63 5.64 4.11
CA PRO A 175 7.65 4.61 4.45
C PRO A 175 6.45 5.24 5.18
N PRO A 176 5.22 4.72 4.94
CA PRO A 176 4.00 5.24 5.56
C PRO A 176 3.93 5.01 7.07
N ILE A 177 4.77 4.11 7.59
CA ILE A 177 4.89 3.80 9.01
C ILE A 177 6.26 4.25 9.50
N ASN A 178 6.27 5.12 10.51
CA ASN A 178 7.47 5.46 11.26
C ASN A 178 7.52 4.58 12.53
N PRO A 179 8.49 3.64 12.66
CA PRO A 179 8.57 2.77 13.83
C PRO A 179 8.81 3.49 15.15
N SER A 180 9.40 4.68 15.11
CA SER A 180 9.74 5.48 16.30
C SER A 180 8.65 6.48 16.67
N CYS A 181 7.84 6.92 15.70
CA CYS A 181 6.77 7.91 15.91
C CYS A 181 5.63 7.69 14.90
N PRO A 182 4.62 6.88 15.22
CA PRO A 182 3.54 6.52 14.31
C PRO A 182 2.73 7.72 13.79
N TYR A 183 2.70 8.82 14.54
CA TYR A 183 1.91 10.01 14.22
C TYR A 183 2.67 11.04 13.36
N ASN A 184 3.98 10.89 13.19
CA ASN A 184 4.82 11.81 12.42
C ASN A 184 5.38 11.10 11.20
N THR A 185 4.53 10.82 10.22
CA THR A 185 4.93 10.23 8.95
C THR A 185 5.13 11.35 7.94
N GLN A 186 6.36 11.53 7.48
CA GLN A 186 6.62 12.28 6.26
C GLN A 186 6.14 11.42 5.09
N CYS A 187 5.40 12.02 4.16
CA CYS A 187 4.97 11.33 2.95
C CYS A 187 4.93 12.34 1.81
N ASP A 188 5.22 11.83 0.63
CA ASP A 188 5.06 12.59 -0.58
C ASP A 188 3.57 12.75 -0.93
N TYR A 189 3.27 13.81 -1.68
CA TYR A 189 2.03 13.93 -2.40
C TYR A 189 2.30 13.60 -3.87
N THR A 190 1.96 12.40 -4.27
CA THR A 190 2.32 11.79 -5.54
C THR A 190 1.10 11.66 -6.45
N ARG A 191 1.24 11.99 -7.72
CA ARG A 191 0.23 11.67 -8.74
C ARG A 191 0.42 10.23 -9.18
N TYR A 192 -0.54 9.37 -8.80
CA TYR A 192 -0.49 7.95 -9.12
C TYR A 192 -1.28 7.62 -10.38
N THR A 193 -0.75 6.70 -11.15
CA THR A 193 -1.44 5.90 -12.16
C THR A 193 -1.19 4.43 -11.89
N LEU A 194 -2.23 3.63 -11.71
CA LEU A 194 -2.12 2.21 -11.45
C LEU A 194 -2.81 1.42 -12.56
N THR A 195 -2.07 0.56 -13.25
CA THR A 195 -2.61 -0.41 -14.21
C THR A 195 -2.52 -1.81 -13.62
N VAL A 196 -3.66 -2.49 -13.54
CA VAL A 196 -3.79 -3.81 -12.90
C VAL A 196 -4.24 -4.83 -13.92
N ASP A 197 -3.41 -5.83 -14.18
CA ASP A 197 -3.79 -7.01 -14.95
C ASP A 197 -4.51 -7.99 -14.03
N HIS A 198 -5.75 -8.32 -14.35
CA HIS A 198 -6.54 -9.30 -13.58
C HIS A 198 -7.55 -10.03 -14.46
N PRO A 199 -7.98 -11.24 -14.08
CA PRO A 199 -9.05 -11.97 -14.78
C PRO A 199 -10.34 -11.15 -14.84
N THR A 200 -11.09 -11.29 -15.93
CA THR A 200 -12.32 -10.50 -16.19
C THR A 200 -13.44 -10.74 -15.17
N GLN A 201 -13.45 -11.90 -14.52
CA GLN A 201 -14.41 -12.24 -13.46
C GLN A 201 -14.08 -11.59 -12.11
N LEU A 202 -12.90 -10.99 -11.95
CA LEU A 202 -12.52 -10.29 -10.73
C LEU A 202 -12.70 -8.78 -10.92
N THR A 203 -12.91 -8.10 -9.81
CA THR A 203 -12.99 -6.65 -9.74
C THR A 203 -11.73 -6.13 -9.03
N ALA A 204 -11.03 -5.19 -9.67
CA ALA A 204 -9.98 -4.42 -9.02
C ALA A 204 -10.57 -3.11 -8.48
N ILE A 205 -10.07 -2.68 -7.31
CA ILE A 205 -10.48 -1.47 -6.59
C ILE A 205 -9.22 -0.76 -6.13
N SER A 206 -9.12 0.53 -6.42
CA SER A 206 -8.06 1.42 -5.95
C SER A 206 -8.56 2.86 -5.89
N GLN A 207 -7.73 3.78 -5.46
CA GLN A 207 -8.01 5.21 -5.51
C GLN A 207 -7.93 5.74 -6.94
N GLY A 208 -8.74 6.76 -7.24
CA GLY A 208 -8.80 7.42 -8.54
C GLY A 208 -9.96 6.96 -9.41
N SER A 209 -10.07 7.55 -10.60
CA SER A 209 -11.05 7.15 -11.61
C SER A 209 -10.61 5.86 -12.31
N ASP A 210 -11.53 4.91 -12.46
CA ASP A 210 -11.26 3.62 -13.07
C ASP A 210 -11.64 3.59 -14.56
N GLN A 211 -10.80 2.94 -15.36
CA GLN A 211 -11.02 2.67 -16.77
C GLN A 211 -10.70 1.21 -17.08
N LYS A 212 -11.61 0.52 -17.76
CA LYS A 212 -11.36 -0.85 -18.23
C LYS A 212 -10.30 -0.86 -19.33
N THR A 213 -9.37 -1.81 -19.22
CA THR A 213 -8.36 -2.09 -20.24
C THR A 213 -8.59 -3.47 -20.85
N LYS A 214 -7.76 -3.86 -21.85
CA LYS A 214 -7.85 -5.20 -22.46
C LYS A 214 -7.52 -6.33 -21.45
N SER A 215 -6.65 -6.07 -20.47
CA SER A 215 -6.15 -7.06 -19.50
C SER A 215 -6.62 -6.83 -18.07
N GLY A 216 -7.41 -5.78 -17.82
CA GLY A 216 -7.87 -5.49 -16.46
C GLY A 216 -8.40 -4.08 -16.27
N THR A 217 -7.84 -3.32 -15.31
CA THR A 217 -8.32 -1.98 -14.95
C THR A 217 -7.15 -1.01 -14.75
N ARG A 218 -7.31 0.23 -15.22
CA ARG A 218 -6.41 1.36 -14.98
C ARG A 218 -7.09 2.36 -14.07
N PHE A 219 -6.38 2.85 -13.08
CA PHE A 219 -6.80 3.89 -12.14
C PHE A 219 -5.92 5.13 -12.33
N GLU A 220 -6.54 6.30 -12.40
CA GLU A 220 -5.85 7.59 -12.49
C GLU A 220 -6.33 8.53 -11.39
N ASN A 221 -5.37 9.13 -10.70
CA ASN A 221 -5.66 10.13 -9.67
C ASN A 221 -5.47 11.53 -10.25
N GLU A 222 -6.53 12.32 -10.32
CA GLU A 222 -6.48 13.72 -10.79
C GLU A 222 -5.62 14.59 -9.86
N HIS A 223 -5.69 14.32 -8.57
CA HIS A 223 -4.96 15.06 -7.54
C HIS A 223 -3.88 14.18 -6.90
N PRO A 224 -2.75 14.77 -6.49
CA PRO A 224 -1.73 14.04 -5.75
C PRO A 224 -2.29 13.43 -4.47
N GLN A 225 -1.92 12.18 -4.22
CA GLN A 225 -2.34 11.39 -3.05
C GLN A 225 -1.13 11.02 -2.20
N ARG A 226 -1.34 10.81 -0.91
CA ARG A 226 -0.27 10.33 -0.02
C ARG A 226 0.14 8.90 -0.33
N ASN A 227 -0.85 8.04 -0.56
CA ASN A 227 -0.66 6.62 -0.81
C ASN A 227 -1.86 6.06 -1.58
N ILE A 228 -1.66 4.88 -2.18
CA ILE A 228 -2.73 4.10 -2.80
C ILE A 228 -2.73 2.66 -2.29
N SER A 229 -3.92 2.05 -2.28
CA SER A 229 -4.13 0.63 -1.97
C SER A 229 -4.63 -0.10 -3.21
N LEU A 230 -4.47 -1.42 -3.24
CA LEU A 230 -5.05 -2.28 -4.26
C LEU A 230 -5.84 -3.40 -3.61
N CYS A 231 -7.09 -3.55 -4.02
CA CYS A 231 -7.91 -4.71 -3.69
C CYS A 231 -8.38 -5.38 -4.98
N ILE A 232 -8.23 -6.70 -5.08
CA ILE A 232 -8.75 -7.50 -6.19
C ILE A 232 -9.54 -8.67 -5.60
N GLY A 233 -10.74 -8.91 -6.10
CA GLY A 233 -11.55 -10.02 -5.63
C GLY A 233 -12.81 -10.22 -6.46
N ASN A 234 -13.57 -11.26 -6.10
CA ASN A 234 -14.88 -11.49 -6.66
C ASN A 234 -15.92 -10.63 -5.90
N TYR A 235 -16.07 -9.39 -6.35
CA TYR A 235 -16.98 -8.42 -5.72
C TYR A 235 -18.16 -8.10 -6.63
N GLU A 236 -19.32 -7.95 -6.01
CA GLU A 236 -20.45 -7.26 -6.59
C GLU A 236 -20.45 -5.81 -6.13
N LYS A 237 -20.70 -4.91 -7.08
CA LYS A 237 -20.75 -3.47 -6.87
C LYS A 237 -22.19 -3.01 -6.76
N ARG A 238 -22.50 -2.24 -5.71
CA ARG A 238 -23.72 -1.43 -5.58
C ARG A 238 -23.34 0.03 -5.54
N ALA A 239 -24.09 0.87 -6.22
CA ALA A 239 -23.81 2.30 -6.26
C ALA A 239 -25.07 3.09 -5.89
N ILE A 240 -24.90 4.11 -5.07
CA ILE A 240 -25.94 5.07 -4.69
C ILE A 240 -25.42 6.47 -4.97
N LYS A 241 -26.21 7.30 -5.62
CA LYS A 241 -25.88 8.71 -5.84
C LYS A 241 -26.67 9.60 -4.87
N VAL A 242 -25.96 10.38 -4.06
CA VAL A 242 -26.54 11.35 -3.13
C VAL A 242 -25.82 12.69 -3.33
N ASP A 243 -26.56 13.77 -3.59
CA ASP A 243 -26.04 15.13 -3.75
C ASP A 243 -24.83 15.25 -4.70
N ASN A 244 -24.90 14.60 -5.87
CA ASN A 244 -23.81 14.50 -6.87
C ASN A 244 -22.58 13.70 -6.44
N VAL A 245 -22.58 13.04 -5.28
CA VAL A 245 -21.53 12.09 -4.85
C VAL A 245 -22.00 10.68 -5.13
N ASN A 246 -21.16 9.89 -5.79
CA ASN A 246 -21.37 8.46 -5.98
C ASN A 246 -20.73 7.70 -4.82
N TYR A 247 -21.54 6.95 -4.09
CA TYR A 247 -21.09 6.02 -3.06
C TYR A 247 -21.12 4.63 -3.64
N GLU A 248 -20.00 3.94 -3.58
CA GLU A 248 -19.84 2.60 -4.12
C GLU A 248 -19.53 1.60 -3.01
N LEU A 249 -20.34 0.57 -2.91
CA LEU A 249 -20.15 -0.54 -2.00
C LEU A 249 -19.73 -1.78 -2.80
N TYR A 250 -18.61 -2.36 -2.42
CA TYR A 250 -18.09 -3.59 -2.99
C TYR A 250 -18.17 -4.70 -1.96
N MET A 251 -18.87 -5.79 -2.28
CA MET A 251 -19.07 -6.92 -1.38
C MET A 251 -18.78 -8.25 -2.06
N SER A 252 -18.22 -9.19 -1.30
CA SER A 252 -18.05 -10.56 -1.78
C SER A 252 -19.42 -11.20 -2.05
N GLN A 253 -19.53 -11.88 -3.19
CA GLN A 253 -20.78 -12.57 -3.59
C GLN A 253 -21.29 -13.55 -2.54
N ASN A 254 -20.44 -14.12 -1.70
CA ASN A 254 -20.83 -15.07 -0.66
C ASN A 254 -21.48 -14.40 0.57
N ASN A 255 -21.50 -13.08 0.64
CA ASN A 255 -22.01 -12.32 1.80
C ASN A 255 -23.34 -11.59 1.51
N PHE A 256 -24.03 -11.95 0.42
CA PHE A 256 -25.28 -11.28 0.03
C PHE A 256 -26.40 -11.42 1.06
N GLU A 257 -26.46 -12.51 1.84
CA GLU A 257 -27.47 -12.68 2.88
C GLU A 257 -27.37 -11.63 4.00
N ILE A 258 -26.20 -11.03 4.18
CA ILE A 258 -25.98 -9.94 5.14
C ILE A 258 -26.48 -8.60 4.59
N LEU A 259 -26.69 -8.48 3.27
CA LEU A 259 -27.11 -7.24 2.63
C LEU A 259 -28.57 -6.86 2.84
N THR A 260 -29.45 -7.81 3.00
CA THR A 260 -30.89 -7.49 3.15
C THR A 260 -31.18 -6.55 4.34
N PRO A 261 -30.60 -6.74 5.52
CA PRO A 261 -30.68 -5.76 6.60
C PRO A 261 -29.95 -4.45 6.34
N ILE A 262 -28.83 -4.51 5.57
CA ILE A 262 -28.05 -3.32 5.20
C ILE A 262 -28.77 -2.53 4.11
N GLU A 263 -29.39 -3.16 3.11
CA GLU A 263 -30.21 -2.48 2.10
C GLU A 263 -31.43 -1.80 2.72
N GLN A 264 -32.06 -2.41 3.72
CA GLN A 264 -33.13 -1.75 4.48
C GLN A 264 -32.62 -0.54 5.27
N LYS A 265 -31.42 -0.62 5.83
CA LYS A 265 -30.72 0.53 6.44
C LYS A 265 -30.21 1.52 5.40
N LEU A 266 -29.71 1.08 4.25
CA LEU A 266 -29.25 1.94 3.14
C LEU A 266 -30.39 2.81 2.58
N ASN A 267 -31.63 2.33 2.61
CA ASN A 267 -32.81 3.14 2.27
C ASN A 267 -33.12 4.21 3.34
N SER A 268 -32.59 4.08 4.55
CA SER A 268 -32.62 5.11 5.61
C SER A 268 -31.35 6.01 5.63
N LEU A 269 -30.32 5.67 4.87
CA LEU A 269 -29.02 6.32 4.78
C LEU A 269 -28.98 7.79 4.30
N PRO A 270 -29.98 8.38 3.63
CA PRO A 270 -29.91 9.81 3.31
C PRO A 270 -29.67 10.71 4.52
N ALA A 271 -30.11 10.31 5.72
CA ALA A 271 -29.85 11.06 6.95
C ALA A 271 -28.42 10.83 7.49
N GLU A 272 -27.98 9.56 7.57
CA GLU A 272 -26.64 9.18 8.08
C GLU A 272 -25.50 9.62 7.15
N ILE A 273 -25.73 9.60 5.82
CA ILE A 273 -24.78 10.14 4.84
C ILE A 273 -24.66 11.66 4.95
N ARG A 274 -25.74 12.34 5.30
CA ARG A 274 -25.71 13.79 5.56
C ARG A 274 -24.80 14.12 6.73
N ASP A 275 -24.88 13.33 7.80
CA ASP A 275 -24.01 13.47 8.98
C ASP A 275 -22.53 13.23 8.64
N ILE A 276 -22.24 12.21 7.81
CA ILE A 276 -20.86 11.95 7.32
C ILE A 276 -20.37 13.11 6.44
N LYS A 277 -21.24 13.68 5.60
CA LYS A 277 -20.89 14.83 4.76
C LYS A 277 -20.58 16.06 5.60
N GLU A 278 -21.36 16.34 6.65
CA GLU A 278 -21.10 17.44 7.58
C GLU A 278 -19.76 17.27 8.30
N ILE A 279 -19.39 16.05 8.69
CA ILE A 279 -18.08 15.74 9.29
C ILE A 279 -16.96 16.02 8.29
N ILE A 280 -17.08 15.57 7.03
CA ILE A 280 -16.07 15.78 5.99
C ILE A 280 -15.93 17.27 5.64
N GLU A 281 -17.03 18.01 5.60
CA GLU A 281 -17.00 19.46 5.34
C GLU A 281 -16.44 20.25 6.53
N TYR A 282 -16.60 19.76 7.74
CA TYR A 282 -16.00 20.36 8.95
C TYR A 282 -14.48 20.17 8.96
N GLU A 283 -13.98 19.00 8.55
CA GLU A 283 -12.54 18.72 8.49
C GLU A 283 -11.82 19.42 7.32
N ARG A 284 -12.56 19.95 6.35
CA ARG A 284 -11.99 20.70 5.23
C ARG A 284 -11.84 22.21 5.49
N LYS A 285 -12.39 22.73 6.60
CA LYS A 285 -12.26 24.12 7.05
C LYS A 285 -11.10 24.26 8.02
#